data_d892f5ef4c281ea13b1eb09449dd2c02
#
_entry.id   d892f5ef4c281ea13b1eb09449dd2c02
#
_cell.length_a   1.000
_cell.length_b   1.000
_cell.length_c   1.000
_cell.angle_alpha   90.00
_cell.angle_beta   90.00
_cell.angle_gamma   90.00
#
_symmetry.space_group_name_H-M   'P 1'
#
loop_
_entity.id
_entity.type
_entity.pdbx_description
1 polymer ?
#
loop_
_entity_poly.entity_id
_entity_poly.type
_entity_poly.pdbx_seq_one_letter_code
_entity_poly.pdbx_strand_id
1 'polypeptide(L)'
;MAKVLEKFNTGKLRHVLKIQEPPSGTGTRGERTGDWTDVATVRGSIETLSGDEVIQAHQLAGICSHRITMRYHSGLDVRMRFKFEDKIFNFVHINNVDQLNRVLLILCKEDV
;
A
#
# COMPACT_ATOMS: atom_id res chain seq x y z
N MET A 1 -10.88 5.16 -16.49
CA MET A 1 -10.47 4.29 -15.35
C MET A 1 -11.40 3.12 -15.08
N ALA A 2 -12.42 3.01 -15.85
CA ALA A 2 -13.31 1.85 -15.76
C ALA A 2 -12.58 0.52 -15.88
N LYS A 3 -11.45 0.50 -16.62
CA LYS A 3 -10.68 -0.72 -16.81
C LYS A 3 -10.19 -1.37 -15.53
N VAL A 4 -9.83 -0.57 -14.52
CA VAL A 4 -9.36 -1.14 -13.26
C VAL A 4 -10.51 -1.83 -12.54
N LEU A 5 -11.67 -1.18 -12.48
CA LEU A 5 -12.85 -1.75 -11.83
C LEU A 5 -13.37 -2.97 -12.59
N GLU A 6 -13.35 -2.91 -13.93
CA GLU A 6 -13.78 -4.03 -14.76
C GLU A 6 -12.90 -5.26 -14.55
N LYS A 7 -11.60 -5.03 -14.37
CA LYS A 7 -10.65 -6.11 -14.14
C LYS A 7 -10.55 -6.53 -12.69
N PHE A 8 -11.15 -5.76 -11.79
CA PHE A 8 -11.10 -6.09 -10.38
C PHE A 8 -11.87 -7.37 -10.12
N ASN A 9 -11.18 -8.34 -9.55
CA ASN A 9 -11.76 -9.63 -9.23
C ASN A 9 -11.33 -10.01 -7.82
N THR A 10 -12.29 -10.20 -6.95
CA THR A 10 -12.01 -10.54 -5.55
C THR A 10 -11.23 -11.84 -5.40
N GLY A 11 -11.35 -12.75 -6.38
CA GLY A 11 -10.57 -13.97 -6.39
C GLY A 11 -9.07 -13.75 -6.57
N LYS A 12 -8.66 -12.60 -7.07
CA LYS A 12 -7.25 -12.25 -7.20
C LYS A 12 -6.68 -11.65 -5.92
N LEU A 13 -7.51 -11.32 -4.95
CA LEU A 13 -7.06 -10.78 -3.67
C LEU A 13 -6.65 -11.95 -2.77
N ARG A 14 -5.54 -12.58 -3.12
CA ARG A 14 -5.10 -13.83 -2.51
C ARG A 14 -4.22 -13.64 -1.29
N HIS A 15 -3.51 -12.53 -1.24
CA HIS A 15 -2.51 -12.34 -0.20
C HIS A 15 -3.13 -11.67 1.00
N VAL A 16 -2.86 -12.20 2.17
CA VAL A 16 -3.27 -11.59 3.42
C VAL A 16 -2.18 -10.62 3.85
N LEU A 17 -2.56 -9.37 3.99
CA LEU A 17 -1.63 -8.29 4.27
C LEU A 17 -2.02 -7.61 5.57
N LYS A 18 -1.03 -7.31 6.39
CA LYS A 18 -1.25 -6.48 7.57
C LYS A 18 -0.92 -5.04 7.23
N ILE A 19 -1.82 -4.13 7.59
CA ILE A 19 -1.56 -2.71 7.46
C ILE A 19 -1.05 -2.23 8.81
N GLN A 20 0.09 -1.56 8.81
CA GLN A 20 0.72 -1.08 10.03
C GLN A 20 0.91 0.43 9.97
N GLU A 21 0.70 1.09 11.10
CA GLU A 21 1.02 2.50 11.24
C GLU A 21 2.34 2.66 11.98
N PRO A 22 3.06 3.76 11.70
CA PRO A 22 4.34 4.00 12.33
C PRO A 22 4.19 4.26 13.83
N PRO A 23 5.28 4.08 14.59
CA PRO A 23 5.27 4.43 16.00
C PRO A 23 4.85 5.88 16.18
N SER A 24 3.85 6.10 17.02
CA SER A 24 3.30 7.44 17.27
C SER A 24 3.95 8.13 18.46
N GLY A 25 4.59 7.35 19.33
CA GLY A 25 5.22 7.93 20.50
C GLY A 25 6.49 8.67 20.12
N THR A 26 6.70 9.83 20.73
CA THR A 26 7.97 10.52 20.65
C THR A 26 8.60 10.47 22.05
N GLY A 27 9.87 10.11 22.11
CA GLY A 27 10.61 10.16 23.35
C GLY A 27 10.83 11.61 23.78
N THR A 28 11.40 11.78 24.95
CA THR A 28 11.69 13.10 25.49
C THR A 28 12.62 13.92 24.60
N ARG A 29 13.30 13.26 23.67
CA ARG A 29 14.22 13.93 22.73
C ARG A 29 13.59 14.12 21.34
N GLY A 30 12.29 13.89 21.20
CA GLY A 30 11.63 13.98 19.90
C GLY A 30 11.82 12.77 19.01
N GLU A 31 12.44 11.72 19.50
CA GLU A 31 12.64 10.48 18.76
C GLU A 31 11.36 9.66 18.76
N ARG A 32 11.11 8.94 17.68
CA ARG A 32 10.02 7.99 17.64
C ARG A 32 10.36 6.81 18.53
N THR A 33 9.44 6.50 19.42
CA THR A 33 9.57 5.35 20.33
C THR A 33 8.43 4.39 20.08
N GLY A 34 8.69 3.11 20.30
CA GLY A 34 7.70 2.06 20.12
C GLY A 34 7.80 1.41 18.77
N ASP A 35 6.98 0.41 18.60
CA ASP A 35 6.98 -0.42 17.40
C ASP A 35 5.83 -0.04 16.48
N TRP A 36 5.89 -0.53 15.24
CA TRP A 36 4.79 -0.41 14.30
C TRP A 36 3.58 -1.17 14.86
N THR A 37 2.40 -0.60 14.67
CA THR A 37 1.16 -1.13 15.21
C THR A 37 0.29 -1.65 14.08
N ASP A 38 -0.23 -2.87 14.23
CA ASP A 38 -1.18 -3.44 13.27
C ASP A 38 -2.49 -2.67 13.35
N VAL A 39 -2.91 -2.11 12.24
CA VAL A 39 -4.16 -1.36 12.12
C VAL A 39 -5.27 -2.23 11.61
N ALA A 40 -4.97 -3.06 10.62
CA ALA A 40 -5.96 -3.90 9.97
C ALA A 40 -5.29 -5.08 9.28
N THR A 41 -6.08 -6.09 9.00
CA THR A 41 -5.67 -7.21 8.15
C THR A 41 -6.59 -7.22 6.94
N VAL A 42 -6.01 -7.17 5.76
CA VAL A 42 -6.77 -7.08 4.51
C VAL A 42 -6.26 -8.10 3.51
N ARG A 43 -7.04 -8.33 2.48
CA ARG A 43 -6.62 -9.15 1.34
C ARG A 43 -6.34 -8.25 0.16
N GLY A 44 -5.26 -8.54 -0.55
CA GLY A 44 -4.89 -7.77 -1.72
C GLY A 44 -4.14 -8.59 -2.74
N SER A 45 -3.99 -8.04 -3.92
CA SER A 45 -3.12 -8.60 -4.95
C SER A 45 -1.83 -7.81 -4.97
N ILE A 46 -0.71 -8.51 -5.13
CA ILE A 46 0.61 -7.90 -5.17
C ILE A 46 1.15 -8.07 -6.58
N GLU A 47 1.47 -6.96 -7.23
CA GLU A 47 2.03 -6.97 -8.58
C GLU A 47 3.38 -6.28 -8.57
N THR A 48 4.37 -6.92 -9.14
CA THR A 48 5.68 -6.29 -9.34
C THR A 48 5.59 -5.37 -10.55
N LEU A 49 6.03 -4.13 -10.38
CA LEU A 49 6.09 -3.18 -11.48
C LEU A 49 7.24 -3.53 -12.40
N SER A 50 7.03 -3.38 -13.69
CA SER A 50 8.04 -3.69 -14.70
C SER A 50 8.17 -2.56 -15.71
N GLY A 51 9.35 -2.41 -16.30
CA GLY A 51 9.61 -1.57 -17.46
C GLY A 51 8.92 -0.22 -17.43
N ASP A 52 7.98 -0.04 -18.33
CA ASP A 52 7.26 1.24 -18.50
C ASP A 52 6.43 1.62 -17.29
N GLU A 53 5.90 0.64 -16.57
CA GLU A 53 5.13 0.92 -15.36
C GLU A 53 5.98 1.53 -14.27
N VAL A 54 7.23 1.07 -14.13
CA VAL A 54 8.17 1.64 -13.16
C VAL A 54 8.47 3.09 -13.52
N ILE A 55 8.69 3.38 -14.79
CA ILE A 55 8.95 4.73 -15.24
C ILE A 55 7.77 5.65 -14.92
N GLN A 56 6.56 5.20 -15.22
CA GLN A 56 5.36 5.97 -14.93
C GLN A 56 5.17 6.18 -13.43
N ALA A 57 5.43 5.15 -12.63
CA ALA A 57 5.32 5.25 -11.18
C ALA A 57 6.32 6.23 -10.61
N HIS A 58 7.54 6.25 -11.15
CA HIS A 58 8.56 7.21 -10.72
C HIS A 58 8.15 8.64 -11.01
N GLN A 59 7.50 8.88 -12.13
CA GLN A 59 7.02 10.21 -12.48
C GLN A 59 5.92 10.70 -11.56
N LEU A 60 5.06 9.77 -11.12
CA LEU A 60 3.89 10.12 -10.32
C LEU A 60 4.17 10.15 -8.82
N ALA A 61 4.96 9.22 -8.34
CA ALA A 61 5.05 8.97 -6.91
C ALA A 61 6.48 8.68 -6.42
N GLY A 62 7.50 8.90 -7.25
CA GLY A 62 8.88 8.59 -6.89
C GLY A 62 9.19 7.12 -7.12
N ILE A 63 10.09 6.56 -6.31
CA ILE A 63 10.57 5.21 -6.50
C ILE A 63 9.55 4.21 -5.96
N CYS A 64 9.02 3.37 -6.85
CA CYS A 64 8.08 2.33 -6.49
C CYS A 64 8.54 1.00 -7.07
N SER A 65 8.25 -0.10 -6.37
CA SER A 65 8.60 -1.43 -6.84
C SER A 65 7.37 -2.29 -7.08
N HIS A 66 6.28 -2.03 -6.39
CA HIS A 66 5.10 -2.87 -6.42
C HIS A 66 3.82 -2.05 -6.43
N ARG A 67 2.77 -2.68 -6.96
CA ARG A 67 1.41 -2.14 -6.89
C ARG A 67 0.56 -3.15 -6.16
N ILE A 68 -0.14 -2.71 -5.13
CA ILE A 68 -1.04 -3.55 -4.36
C ILE A 68 -2.45 -3.06 -4.56
N THR A 69 -3.32 -3.97 -4.98
CA THR A 69 -4.74 -3.68 -5.19
C THR A 69 -5.52 -4.32 -4.06
N MET A 70 -6.41 -3.55 -3.45
CA MET A 70 -7.23 -4.04 -2.35
C MET A 70 -8.61 -3.37 -2.38
N ARG A 71 -9.54 -3.92 -1.62
CA ARG A 71 -10.83 -3.27 -1.42
C ARG A 71 -10.65 -1.99 -0.62
N TYR A 72 -11.55 -1.06 -0.81
CA TYR A 72 -11.51 0.20 -0.09
C TYR A 72 -11.45 -0.02 1.42
N HIS A 73 -10.60 0.74 2.07
CA HIS A 73 -10.49 0.80 3.53
C HIS A 73 -10.21 2.24 3.91
N SER A 74 -11.01 2.79 4.80
CA SER A 74 -10.83 4.18 5.23
C SER A 74 -9.65 4.32 6.19
N GLY A 75 -9.14 5.52 6.31
CA GLY A 75 -8.14 5.84 7.33
C GLY A 75 -6.70 5.52 6.96
N LEU A 76 -6.43 5.20 5.70
CA LEU A 76 -5.06 4.92 5.26
C LEU A 76 -4.34 6.20 4.85
N ASP A 77 -3.04 6.26 5.11
CA ASP A 77 -2.20 7.36 4.64
C ASP A 77 -0.82 6.84 4.24
N VAL A 78 -0.04 7.70 3.60
CA VAL A 78 1.24 7.30 3.01
C VAL A 78 2.35 7.03 4.04
N ARG A 79 2.10 7.28 5.32
CA ARG A 79 3.07 6.93 6.36
C ARG A 79 2.97 5.47 6.77
N MET A 80 1.92 4.80 6.34
CA MET A 80 1.67 3.39 6.67
C MET A 80 2.48 2.46 5.80
N ARG A 81 2.39 1.18 6.09
CA ARG A 81 3.04 0.14 5.31
C ARG A 81 2.22 -1.14 5.35
N PHE A 82 2.45 -2.01 4.35
CA PHE A 82 1.97 -3.39 4.41
C PHE A 82 3.07 -4.29 4.94
N LYS A 83 2.67 -5.27 5.73
CA LYS A 83 3.53 -6.39 6.08
C LYS A 83 2.93 -7.66 5.48
N PHE A 84 3.69 -8.33 4.62
CA PHE A 84 3.31 -9.59 4.01
C PHE A 84 4.40 -10.60 4.29
N GLU A 85 4.12 -11.55 5.18
CA GLU A 85 5.12 -12.50 5.66
C GLU A 85 6.34 -11.73 6.20
N ASP A 86 7.51 -11.93 5.59
CA ASP A 86 8.74 -11.24 6.00
C ASP A 86 8.99 -9.96 5.23
N LYS A 87 8.11 -9.60 4.30
CA LYS A 87 8.30 -8.46 3.42
C LYS A 87 7.56 -7.24 3.92
N ILE A 88 8.19 -6.10 3.74
CA ILE A 88 7.62 -4.81 4.09
C ILE A 88 7.48 -3.99 2.81
N PHE A 89 6.26 -3.48 2.59
CA PHE A 89 5.98 -2.59 1.47
C PHE A 89 5.54 -1.24 2.00
N ASN A 90 6.42 -0.26 1.91
CA ASN A 90 6.09 1.09 2.36
C ASN A 90 5.19 1.77 1.35
N PHE A 91 4.14 2.43 1.82
CA PHE A 91 3.22 3.15 0.94
C PHE A 91 3.93 4.37 0.34
N VAL A 92 3.78 4.55 -0.96
CA VAL A 92 4.29 5.73 -1.66
C VAL A 92 3.13 6.59 -2.14
N HIS A 93 2.09 5.96 -2.69
CA HIS A 93 0.93 6.68 -3.21
C HIS A 93 -0.32 5.82 -3.06
N ILE A 94 -1.40 6.44 -2.65
CA ILE A 94 -2.69 5.78 -2.49
C ILE A 94 -3.66 6.38 -3.51
N ASN A 95 -4.21 5.54 -4.36
CA ASN A 95 -5.20 5.95 -5.35
C ASN A 95 -6.54 5.28 -5.04
N ASN A 96 -7.53 6.08 -4.73
CA ASN A 96 -8.91 5.63 -4.61
C ASN A 96 -9.51 5.69 -6.03
N VAL A 97 -9.61 4.54 -6.68
CA VAL A 97 -9.96 4.46 -8.10
C VAL A 97 -11.29 5.15 -8.37
N ASP A 98 -11.25 6.17 -9.22
CA ASP A 98 -12.40 6.99 -9.60
C ASP A 98 -13.16 7.60 -8.42
N GLN A 99 -12.53 7.64 -7.25
CA GLN A 99 -13.15 8.17 -6.01
C GLN A 99 -14.44 7.45 -5.62
N LEU A 100 -14.57 6.18 -5.99
CA LEU A 100 -15.77 5.40 -5.75
C LEU A 100 -15.80 4.65 -4.44
N ASN A 101 -14.71 4.70 -3.67
CA ASN A 101 -14.61 3.97 -2.40
C ASN A 101 -14.87 2.47 -2.56
N ARG A 102 -14.33 1.90 -3.61
CA ARG A 102 -14.46 0.45 -3.90
C ARG A 102 -13.13 -0.25 -3.91
N VAL A 103 -12.16 0.36 -4.59
CA VAL A 103 -10.85 -0.23 -4.83
C VAL A 103 -9.79 0.80 -4.55
N LEU A 104 -8.74 0.37 -3.87
CA LEU A 104 -7.54 1.17 -3.69
C LEU A 104 -6.39 0.52 -4.45
N LEU A 105 -5.67 1.35 -5.20
CA LEU A 105 -4.38 0.97 -5.80
C LEU A 105 -3.30 1.68 -5.01
N ILE A 106 -2.43 0.92 -4.40
CA ILE A 106 -1.39 1.48 -3.56
C ILE A 106 -0.04 1.18 -4.18
N LEU A 107 0.67 2.23 -4.57
CA LEU A 107 2.03 2.10 -5.06
C LEU A 107 2.95 2.03 -3.86
N CYS A 108 3.81 1.04 -3.85
CA CYS A 108 4.64 0.73 -2.71
C CYS A 108 6.10 0.54 -3.12
N LYS A 109 6.98 0.74 -2.15
CA LYS A 109 8.38 0.38 -2.27
C LYS A 109 8.68 -0.74 -1.28
N GLU A 110 9.21 -1.86 -1.78
CA GLU A 110 9.63 -2.94 -0.92
C GLU A 110 10.88 -2.50 -0.15
N ASP A 111 10.84 -2.70 1.16
CA ASP A 111 11.97 -2.40 2.03
C ASP A 111 12.82 -3.67 2.14
N VAL A 112 13.97 -3.62 1.52
CA VAL A 112 14.87 -4.77 1.43
C VAL A 112 16.01 -4.65 2.43
#